data_2d35497d5537b338483ed6fca2927868
#
_entry.id   2d35497d5537b338483ed6fca2927868
#
_cell.length_a   1.000
_cell.length_b   1.000
_cell.length_c   1.000
_cell.angle_alpha   90.00
_cell.angle_beta   90.00
_cell.angle_gamma   90.00
#
_symmetry.space_group_name_H-M   'P 1'
#
loop_
_entity.id
_entity.type
_entity.pdbx_description
1 polymer ?
#
loop_
_entity_poly.entity_id
_entity_poly.type
_entity_poly.pdbx_seq_one_letter_code
_entity_poly.pdbx_strand_id
1 'polypeptide(L)'
;MSGIHQEFLRRASRIPFLGLGLSVDVYSPDVFELCEELRNRRISMAYLEIFHAAPEALETVRSRLPGIPLAYHAEGLWFTQPDWETAYASQERLEAAARDLRILRAHWVNQECATKEIAGFAFGTYLPPLFTGASAEVTAYHTWKAQQQLDQCDWGQQAESPLLLLEGPPLSYFSIGDISYAEFFTKVVAMAPCGLVLDLGHVWTVYRYSDAWRSQDLQSFFEAFLEQFPLERVIQIHIAGLDCHPTILNRLASGPHQNPPAWIDAHEAPIPEELLQLLARVVREPRLINLKGIALEVDNKQISHICREVKTIMEILEPLVPSRPQVFVPGTEVQGEEGPQVWDFEPSREIRHMLTRQYMDYVDLVTGKVRGRLDIPKAWDEGVGKEFGYYATQYLPYEILSWGGDVRVMFPQTCQLLEQHGVPLNQFVEFWFAHARTSESEYDFFLLKIHLFVEFLDQVLPRAVSPVKLEAELLSQGYVIACQGSPA
;
A
#
# COMPACT_ATOMS: atom_id res chain seq x y z
N MET A 1 -20.73 0.14 -23.84
CA MET A 1 -19.60 0.12 -22.88
C MET A 1 -18.45 0.87 -23.51
N SER A 2 -17.67 1.63 -22.75
CA SER A 2 -16.47 2.26 -23.29
C SER A 2 -15.45 1.18 -23.69
N GLY A 3 -14.59 1.44 -24.70
CA GLY A 3 -13.55 0.49 -25.08
C GLY A 3 -12.59 0.17 -23.94
N ILE A 4 -12.32 1.14 -23.02
CA ILE A 4 -11.53 0.93 -21.80
C ILE A 4 -12.14 -0.16 -20.92
N HIS A 5 -13.47 -0.15 -20.74
CA HIS A 5 -14.15 -1.19 -19.99
C HIS A 5 -14.10 -2.56 -20.68
N GLN A 6 -14.20 -2.58 -22.02
CA GLN A 6 -14.07 -3.82 -22.79
C GLN A 6 -12.67 -4.41 -22.69
N GLU A 7 -11.63 -3.58 -22.76
CA GLU A 7 -10.24 -4.02 -22.59
C GLU A 7 -9.98 -4.57 -21.18
N PHE A 8 -10.50 -3.91 -20.14
CA PHE A 8 -10.47 -4.46 -18.79
C PHE A 8 -11.14 -5.85 -18.73
N LEU A 9 -12.36 -5.99 -19.26
CA LEU A 9 -13.08 -7.28 -19.25
C LEU A 9 -12.31 -8.36 -20.00
N ARG A 10 -11.70 -8.02 -21.14
CA ARG A 10 -10.85 -8.94 -21.91
C ARG A 10 -9.71 -9.49 -21.06
N ARG A 11 -9.02 -8.62 -20.31
CA ARG A 11 -7.93 -9.01 -19.39
C ARG A 11 -8.43 -9.80 -18.18
N ALA A 12 -9.45 -9.29 -17.51
CA ALA A 12 -10.02 -9.91 -16.32
C ALA A 12 -10.60 -11.30 -16.59
N SER A 13 -11.20 -11.52 -17.78
CA SER A 13 -11.78 -12.84 -18.15
C SER A 13 -10.74 -13.96 -18.23
N ARG A 14 -9.47 -13.66 -18.41
CA ARG A 14 -8.38 -14.63 -18.52
C ARG A 14 -7.83 -15.07 -17.17
N ILE A 15 -8.08 -14.27 -16.13
CA ILE A 15 -7.69 -14.61 -14.77
C ILE A 15 -8.72 -15.57 -14.19
N PRO A 16 -8.31 -16.79 -13.77
CA PRO A 16 -9.23 -17.73 -13.15
C PRO A 16 -9.72 -17.22 -11.79
N PHE A 17 -10.90 -17.63 -11.37
CA PHE A 17 -11.30 -17.44 -9.98
C PHE A 17 -10.44 -18.36 -9.08
N LEU A 18 -9.70 -17.79 -8.18
CA LEU A 18 -8.81 -18.52 -7.28
C LEU A 18 -9.48 -18.83 -5.94
N GLY A 19 -10.12 -17.84 -5.32
CA GLY A 19 -10.75 -18.02 -3.99
C GLY A 19 -9.97 -17.37 -2.87
N LEU A 20 -9.87 -18.02 -1.69
CA LEU A 20 -9.16 -17.47 -0.53
C LEU A 20 -7.67 -17.76 -0.63
N GLY A 21 -6.86 -16.71 -0.56
CA GLY A 21 -5.41 -16.71 -0.52
C GLY A 21 -4.85 -15.96 0.68
N LEU A 22 -3.53 -15.83 0.69
CA LEU A 22 -2.79 -15.00 1.65
C LEU A 22 -1.95 -13.99 0.88
N SER A 23 -1.86 -12.77 1.38
CA SER A 23 -0.83 -11.80 1.01
C SER A 23 0.28 -11.88 2.06
N VAL A 24 1.51 -12.17 1.64
CA VAL A 24 2.61 -12.54 2.53
C VAL A 24 3.89 -11.82 2.17
N ASP A 25 4.61 -11.34 3.17
CA ASP A 25 6.05 -11.15 3.10
C ASP A 25 6.72 -12.54 3.04
N VAL A 26 7.81 -12.65 2.30
CA VAL A 26 8.55 -13.93 2.18
C VAL A 26 9.18 -14.35 3.51
N TYR A 27 9.50 -13.37 4.36
CA TYR A 27 10.38 -13.55 5.52
C TYR A 27 9.65 -13.59 6.87
N SER A 28 8.53 -12.88 7.00
CA SER A 28 7.89 -12.72 8.32
C SER A 28 6.36 -12.75 8.26
N PRO A 29 5.75 -13.91 8.55
CA PRO A 29 6.37 -15.19 8.89
C PRO A 29 7.07 -15.83 7.69
N ASP A 30 8.03 -16.73 7.93
CA ASP A 30 8.62 -17.51 6.84
C ASP A 30 7.52 -18.22 6.04
N VAL A 31 7.45 -17.91 4.74
CA VAL A 31 6.36 -18.38 3.87
C VAL A 31 6.31 -19.90 3.73
N PHE A 32 7.46 -20.57 3.85
CA PHE A 32 7.52 -22.03 3.72
C PHE A 32 7.06 -22.71 5.00
N GLU A 33 7.46 -22.20 6.18
CA GLU A 33 6.99 -22.66 7.47
C GLU A 33 5.46 -22.45 7.56
N LEU A 34 4.98 -21.30 7.14
CA LEU A 34 3.54 -21.00 7.07
C LEU A 34 2.80 -22.01 6.19
N CYS A 35 3.29 -22.27 4.97
CA CYS A 35 2.66 -23.22 4.06
C CYS A 35 2.68 -24.66 4.61
N GLU A 36 3.75 -25.06 5.31
CA GLU A 36 3.84 -26.36 5.96
C GLU A 36 2.82 -26.48 7.11
N GLU A 37 2.73 -25.48 7.97
CA GLU A 37 1.80 -25.50 9.11
C GLU A 37 0.33 -25.48 8.65
N LEU A 38 0.00 -24.71 7.61
CA LEU A 38 -1.34 -24.73 6.99
C LEU A 38 -1.68 -26.15 6.48
N ARG A 39 -0.73 -26.81 5.81
CA ARG A 39 -0.90 -28.17 5.32
C ARG A 39 -1.09 -29.16 6.47
N ASN A 40 -0.29 -29.06 7.53
CA ASN A 40 -0.41 -29.88 8.74
C ASN A 40 -1.78 -29.75 9.39
N ARG A 41 -2.36 -28.56 9.38
CA ARG A 41 -3.71 -28.28 9.89
C ARG A 41 -4.82 -28.54 8.88
N ARG A 42 -4.50 -29.04 7.69
CA ARG A 42 -5.45 -29.29 6.58
C ARG A 42 -6.23 -28.04 6.15
N ILE A 43 -5.56 -26.88 6.19
CA ILE A 43 -6.06 -25.62 5.66
C ILE A 43 -5.51 -25.47 4.25
N SER A 44 -6.41 -25.38 3.26
CA SER A 44 -6.02 -25.21 1.85
C SER A 44 -6.15 -23.73 1.46
N MET A 45 -5.05 -23.16 0.98
CA MET A 45 -5.05 -21.84 0.38
C MET A 45 -5.05 -21.97 -1.14
N ALA A 46 -5.82 -21.13 -1.81
CA ALA A 46 -5.99 -21.19 -3.25
C ALA A 46 -4.85 -20.51 -4.02
N TYR A 47 -4.25 -19.49 -3.43
CA TYR A 47 -3.11 -18.77 -4.00
C TYR A 47 -2.33 -18.03 -2.92
N LEU A 48 -1.15 -17.54 -3.29
CA LEU A 48 -0.39 -16.58 -2.50
C LEU A 48 -0.18 -15.31 -3.33
N GLU A 49 -0.37 -14.18 -2.70
CA GLU A 49 0.16 -12.91 -3.18
C GLU A 49 1.48 -12.67 -2.45
N ILE A 50 2.53 -12.45 -3.21
CA ILE A 50 3.87 -12.24 -2.66
C ILE A 50 4.17 -10.75 -2.69
N PHE A 51 4.43 -10.19 -1.52
CA PHE A 51 4.90 -8.82 -1.41
C PHE A 51 6.32 -8.69 -1.98
N HIS A 52 6.67 -7.50 -2.43
CA HIS A 52 7.97 -7.21 -3.02
C HIS A 52 9.14 -7.76 -2.19
N ALA A 53 10.03 -8.51 -2.84
CA ALA A 53 11.19 -9.13 -2.22
C ALA A 53 12.36 -9.21 -3.21
N ALA A 54 13.56 -9.57 -2.72
CA ALA A 54 14.71 -9.78 -3.58
C ALA A 54 14.45 -10.88 -4.63
N PRO A 55 14.94 -10.74 -5.87
CA PRO A 55 14.70 -11.70 -6.95
C PRO A 55 15.03 -13.14 -6.58
N GLU A 56 16.10 -13.37 -5.84
CA GLU A 56 16.54 -14.70 -5.39
C GLU A 56 15.54 -15.34 -4.43
N ALA A 57 14.90 -14.52 -3.59
CA ALA A 57 13.82 -14.98 -2.71
C ALA A 57 12.57 -15.36 -3.51
N LEU A 58 12.20 -14.55 -4.52
CA LEU A 58 11.08 -14.84 -5.42
C LEU A 58 11.32 -16.11 -6.25
N GLU A 59 12.54 -16.32 -6.77
CA GLU A 59 12.93 -17.57 -7.44
C GLU A 59 12.79 -18.77 -6.51
N THR A 60 13.19 -18.63 -5.25
CA THR A 60 13.05 -19.66 -4.23
C THR A 60 11.59 -19.97 -3.95
N VAL A 61 10.74 -18.95 -3.79
CA VAL A 61 9.29 -19.14 -3.65
C VAL A 61 8.73 -19.90 -4.84
N ARG A 62 9.02 -19.48 -6.07
CA ARG A 62 8.51 -20.15 -7.26
C ARG A 62 8.96 -21.59 -7.39
N SER A 63 10.24 -21.88 -7.06
CA SER A 63 10.80 -23.22 -7.15
C SER A 63 10.28 -24.18 -6.10
N ARG A 64 10.08 -23.71 -4.85
CA ARG A 64 9.59 -24.52 -3.72
C ARG A 64 8.07 -24.69 -3.70
N LEU A 65 7.33 -23.75 -4.32
CA LEU A 65 5.86 -23.75 -4.38
C LEU A 65 5.34 -23.79 -5.83
N PRO A 66 5.77 -24.77 -6.66
CA PRO A 66 5.52 -24.77 -8.11
C PRO A 66 4.02 -24.92 -8.46
N GLY A 67 3.23 -25.52 -7.58
CA GLY A 67 1.81 -25.81 -7.82
C GLY A 67 0.85 -24.75 -7.28
N ILE A 68 1.34 -23.73 -6.58
CA ILE A 68 0.49 -22.68 -6.01
C ILE A 68 0.41 -21.53 -7.02
N PRO A 69 -0.82 -21.07 -7.41
CA PRO A 69 -1.00 -19.84 -8.15
C PRO A 69 -0.42 -18.66 -7.36
N LEU A 70 0.26 -17.75 -8.05
CA LEU A 70 0.87 -16.59 -7.42
C LEU A 70 0.30 -15.28 -8.01
N ALA A 71 0.19 -14.29 -7.16
CA ALA A 71 0.02 -12.88 -7.48
C ALA A 71 1.21 -12.10 -6.92
N TYR A 72 1.35 -10.86 -7.30
CA TYR A 72 2.46 -10.02 -6.88
C TYR A 72 1.96 -8.68 -6.36
N HIS A 73 2.37 -8.33 -5.16
CA HIS A 73 2.18 -7.03 -4.59
C HIS A 73 3.47 -6.22 -4.80
N ALA A 74 3.43 -5.29 -5.74
CA ALA A 74 4.57 -4.43 -6.04
C ALA A 74 4.65 -3.29 -5.02
N GLU A 75 5.82 -2.71 -4.92
CA GLU A 75 6.04 -1.46 -4.20
C GLU A 75 6.84 -0.48 -5.07
N GLY A 76 6.64 0.81 -4.85
CA GLY A 76 7.48 1.84 -5.47
C GLY A 76 7.02 2.33 -6.83
N LEU A 77 5.94 1.81 -7.41
CA LEU A 77 5.50 2.25 -8.74
C LEU A 77 4.86 3.65 -8.75
N TRP A 78 4.46 4.19 -7.64
CA TRP A 78 4.00 5.56 -7.35
C TRP A 78 3.26 6.29 -8.50
N PHE A 79 2.28 5.67 -9.13
CA PHE A 79 1.55 6.21 -10.30
C PHE A 79 0.88 7.57 -10.07
N THR A 80 0.70 7.95 -8.83
CA THR A 80 0.11 9.24 -8.45
C THR A 80 1.06 10.42 -8.60
N GLN A 81 2.36 10.17 -8.78
CA GLN A 81 3.35 11.23 -8.95
C GLN A 81 3.26 11.87 -10.35
N PRO A 82 3.27 13.22 -10.44
CA PRO A 82 3.08 13.91 -11.71
C PRO A 82 4.23 13.74 -12.72
N ASP A 83 5.41 13.39 -12.27
CA ASP A 83 6.63 13.19 -13.07
C ASP A 83 7.00 11.72 -13.30
N TRP A 84 6.12 10.80 -12.98
CA TRP A 84 6.35 9.35 -13.05
C TRP A 84 6.96 8.88 -14.38
N GLU A 85 6.51 9.42 -15.53
CA GLU A 85 7.03 9.03 -16.85
C GLU A 85 8.49 9.44 -17.09
N THR A 86 8.91 10.53 -16.49
CA THR A 86 10.23 11.14 -16.72
C THR A 86 11.23 10.81 -15.62
N ALA A 87 10.75 10.30 -14.50
CA ALA A 87 11.59 9.90 -13.39
C ALA A 87 12.32 8.59 -13.70
N TYR A 88 13.65 8.62 -13.73
CA TYR A 88 14.48 7.45 -14.02
C TYR A 88 14.16 6.29 -13.08
N ALA A 89 14.04 6.57 -11.79
CA ALA A 89 13.69 5.56 -10.78
C ALA A 89 12.35 4.85 -11.07
N SER A 90 11.35 5.55 -11.61
CA SER A 90 10.06 4.94 -11.94
C SER A 90 10.18 3.89 -13.05
N GLN A 91 11.03 4.13 -14.04
CA GLN A 91 11.27 3.17 -15.13
C GLN A 91 12.04 1.94 -14.62
N GLU A 92 13.08 2.15 -13.82
CA GLU A 92 13.82 1.04 -13.19
C GLU A 92 12.94 0.17 -12.32
N ARG A 93 12.06 0.79 -11.52
CA ARG A 93 11.09 0.08 -10.66
C ARG A 93 10.10 -0.74 -11.49
N LEU A 94 9.60 -0.21 -12.58
CA LEU A 94 8.70 -0.95 -13.47
C LEU A 94 9.40 -2.12 -14.17
N GLU A 95 10.64 -1.95 -14.59
CA GLU A 95 11.46 -3.03 -15.16
C GLU A 95 11.75 -4.13 -14.11
N ALA A 96 12.02 -3.74 -12.86
CA ALA A 96 12.18 -4.65 -11.75
C ALA A 96 10.87 -5.42 -11.49
N ALA A 97 9.74 -4.74 -11.40
CA ALA A 97 8.44 -5.39 -11.24
C ALA A 97 8.12 -6.36 -12.39
N ALA A 98 8.44 -5.99 -13.63
CA ALA A 98 8.26 -6.88 -14.78
C ALA A 98 9.15 -8.15 -14.71
N ARG A 99 10.37 -8.04 -14.17
CA ARG A 99 11.24 -9.19 -13.89
C ARG A 99 10.63 -10.10 -12.82
N ASP A 100 10.18 -9.52 -11.71
CA ASP A 100 9.65 -10.25 -10.57
C ASP A 100 8.33 -10.97 -10.92
N LEU A 101 7.47 -10.31 -11.68
CA LEU A 101 6.26 -10.91 -12.25
C LEU A 101 6.56 -12.15 -13.12
N ARG A 102 7.63 -12.12 -13.93
CA ARG A 102 8.06 -13.26 -14.75
C ARG A 102 8.58 -14.41 -13.89
N ILE A 103 9.37 -14.09 -12.85
CA ILE A 103 9.86 -15.09 -11.88
C ILE A 103 8.67 -15.80 -11.23
N LEU A 104 7.72 -15.04 -10.72
CA LEU A 104 6.55 -15.56 -10.02
C LEU A 104 5.52 -16.20 -10.96
N ARG A 105 5.49 -15.83 -12.24
CA ARG A 105 4.40 -16.11 -13.18
C ARG A 105 3.06 -15.67 -12.62
N ALA A 106 3.06 -14.45 -12.09
CA ALA A 106 1.90 -13.89 -11.40
C ALA A 106 0.72 -13.63 -12.36
N HIS A 107 -0.50 -13.78 -11.88
CA HIS A 107 -1.71 -13.49 -12.66
C HIS A 107 -2.03 -12.00 -12.72
N TRP A 108 -1.69 -11.27 -11.66
CA TRP A 108 -1.84 -9.82 -11.58
C TRP A 108 -0.72 -9.22 -10.74
N VAL A 109 -0.58 -7.93 -10.87
CA VAL A 109 0.26 -7.09 -10.01
C VAL A 109 -0.61 -6.06 -9.32
N ASN A 110 -0.54 -6.00 -8.01
CA ASN A 110 -1.15 -4.97 -7.19
C ASN A 110 -0.16 -3.85 -6.90
N GLN A 111 -0.64 -2.60 -6.84
CA GLN A 111 0.08 -1.43 -6.40
C GLN A 111 -0.83 -0.46 -5.69
N GLU A 112 -0.44 -0.03 -4.52
CA GLU A 112 -1.16 0.98 -3.76
C GLU A 112 -1.06 2.36 -4.40
N CYS A 113 -2.17 3.10 -4.42
CA CYS A 113 -2.22 4.50 -4.81
C CYS A 113 -1.72 5.41 -3.68
N ALA A 114 -0.49 5.17 -3.26
CA ALA A 114 0.21 5.95 -2.25
C ALA A 114 1.58 6.34 -2.77
N THR A 115 2.35 7.04 -1.97
CA THR A 115 3.76 7.31 -2.27
C THR A 115 4.55 7.54 -0.99
N LYS A 116 5.80 7.12 -1.00
CA LYS A 116 6.79 7.46 0.04
C LYS A 116 7.70 8.63 -0.38
N GLU A 117 7.59 9.04 -1.63
CA GLU A 117 8.40 10.10 -2.22
C GLU A 117 7.52 11.06 -3.01
N ILE A 118 7.64 12.35 -2.78
CA ILE A 118 6.93 13.40 -3.55
C ILE A 118 7.90 14.54 -3.83
N ALA A 119 7.95 15.00 -5.07
CA ALA A 119 8.74 16.14 -5.49
C ALA A 119 10.22 16.07 -5.03
N GLY A 120 10.81 14.89 -5.09
CA GLY A 120 12.19 14.63 -4.66
C GLY A 120 12.39 14.55 -3.14
N PHE A 121 11.31 14.50 -2.36
CA PHE A 121 11.36 14.38 -0.91
C PHE A 121 10.92 12.99 -0.47
N ALA A 122 11.80 12.23 0.17
CA ALA A 122 11.50 10.93 0.75
C ALA A 122 10.95 11.08 2.18
N PHE A 123 9.67 10.75 2.36
CA PHE A 123 9.01 10.80 3.68
C PHE A 123 9.31 9.59 4.54
N GLY A 124 9.55 8.43 3.92
CA GLY A 124 9.73 7.16 4.60
C GLY A 124 8.43 6.57 5.17
N THR A 125 7.30 7.14 4.83
CA THR A 125 5.96 6.66 5.18
C THR A 125 5.03 6.82 3.99
N TYR A 126 3.95 6.04 3.95
CA TYR A 126 2.95 6.17 2.90
C TYR A 126 2.13 7.45 3.09
N LEU A 127 2.00 8.18 2.01
CA LEU A 127 1.14 9.34 1.92
C LEU A 127 0.05 9.10 0.87
N PRO A 128 -1.21 9.41 1.17
CA PRO A 128 -2.29 9.29 0.20
C PRO A 128 -2.08 10.26 -0.96
N PRO A 129 -2.67 9.99 -2.14
CA PRO A 129 -2.66 10.93 -3.25
C PRO A 129 -3.51 12.16 -2.91
N LEU A 130 -3.34 13.20 -3.71
CA LEU A 130 -4.32 14.28 -3.75
C LEU A 130 -5.61 13.75 -4.39
N PHE A 131 -6.73 13.80 -3.68
CA PHE A 131 -8.03 13.36 -4.18
C PHE A 131 -8.66 14.48 -5.04
N THR A 132 -8.11 14.69 -6.24
CA THR A 132 -8.56 15.69 -7.22
C THR A 132 -8.77 15.03 -8.58
N GLY A 133 -9.59 15.68 -9.43
CA GLY A 133 -9.78 15.22 -10.80
C GLY A 133 -8.48 15.15 -11.60
N ALA A 134 -7.59 16.12 -11.41
CA ALA A 134 -6.27 16.16 -12.07
C ALA A 134 -5.37 14.99 -11.61
N SER A 135 -5.36 14.69 -10.32
CA SER A 135 -4.59 13.56 -9.79
C SER A 135 -5.14 12.23 -10.32
N ALA A 136 -6.47 12.05 -10.36
CA ALA A 136 -7.09 10.85 -10.94
C ALA A 136 -6.75 10.67 -12.42
N GLU A 137 -6.77 11.78 -13.19
CA GLU A 137 -6.41 11.78 -14.62
C GLU A 137 -4.95 11.36 -14.84
N VAL A 138 -4.02 11.94 -14.09
CA VAL A 138 -2.59 11.61 -14.19
C VAL A 138 -2.31 10.18 -13.72
N THR A 139 -2.93 9.74 -12.63
CA THR A 139 -2.82 8.36 -12.14
C THR A 139 -3.32 7.35 -13.17
N ALA A 140 -4.47 7.62 -13.79
CA ALA A 140 -5.01 6.76 -14.86
C ALA A 140 -4.06 6.65 -16.05
N TYR A 141 -3.49 7.77 -16.47
CA TYR A 141 -2.53 7.82 -17.57
C TYR A 141 -1.28 7.00 -17.27
N HIS A 142 -0.66 7.19 -16.10
CA HIS A 142 0.53 6.44 -15.70
C HIS A 142 0.24 4.94 -15.57
N THR A 143 -0.88 4.58 -14.96
CA THR A 143 -1.34 3.20 -14.85
C THR A 143 -1.49 2.54 -16.23
N TRP A 144 -2.08 3.26 -17.17
CA TRP A 144 -2.22 2.78 -18.55
C TRP A 144 -0.86 2.64 -19.23
N LYS A 145 0.03 3.62 -19.10
CA LYS A 145 1.39 3.56 -19.65
C LYS A 145 2.19 2.40 -19.08
N ALA A 146 2.10 2.17 -17.77
CA ALA A 146 2.75 1.03 -17.13
C ALA A 146 2.22 -0.30 -17.70
N GLN A 147 0.90 -0.44 -17.84
CA GLN A 147 0.32 -1.65 -18.43
C GLN A 147 0.79 -1.86 -19.88
N GLN A 148 0.88 -0.78 -20.68
CA GLN A 148 1.41 -0.87 -22.05
C GLN A 148 2.90 -1.32 -22.09
N GLN A 149 3.71 -0.86 -21.14
CA GLN A 149 5.11 -1.31 -21.04
C GLN A 149 5.20 -2.79 -20.62
N LEU A 150 4.36 -3.21 -19.66
CA LEU A 150 4.26 -4.63 -19.31
C LEU A 150 3.83 -5.48 -20.53
N ASP A 151 2.88 -5.00 -21.33
CA ASP A 151 2.42 -5.71 -22.52
C ASP A 151 3.52 -5.94 -23.57
N GLN A 152 4.54 -5.07 -23.59
CA GLN A 152 5.69 -5.19 -24.50
C GLN A 152 6.75 -6.19 -24.02
N CYS A 153 6.68 -6.64 -22.77
CA CYS A 153 7.62 -7.60 -22.23
C CYS A 153 7.36 -9.01 -22.77
N ASP A 154 8.43 -9.81 -22.87
CA ASP A 154 8.30 -11.24 -23.16
C ASP A 154 7.86 -12.01 -21.90
N TRP A 155 6.68 -12.57 -21.92
CA TRP A 155 6.08 -13.36 -20.83
C TRP A 155 6.30 -14.87 -20.98
N GLY A 156 7.07 -15.30 -21.96
CA GLY A 156 7.43 -16.70 -22.18
C GLY A 156 6.21 -17.61 -22.38
N GLN A 157 5.93 -18.49 -21.42
CA GLN A 157 4.80 -19.42 -21.50
C GLN A 157 3.44 -18.79 -21.11
N GLN A 158 3.44 -17.62 -20.48
CA GLN A 158 2.22 -16.86 -20.26
C GLN A 158 1.82 -16.18 -21.56
N ALA A 159 0.59 -16.37 -21.98
CA ALA A 159 0.11 -15.82 -23.25
C ALA A 159 0.04 -14.29 -23.26
N GLU A 160 -0.06 -13.68 -22.09
CA GLU A 160 -0.20 -12.23 -21.92
C GLU A 160 0.42 -11.74 -20.61
N SER A 161 0.59 -10.41 -20.55
CA SER A 161 1.03 -9.69 -19.35
C SER A 161 0.04 -9.84 -18.20
N PRO A 162 0.51 -9.85 -16.95
CA PRO A 162 -0.34 -9.70 -15.78
C PRO A 162 -1.19 -8.44 -15.84
N LEU A 163 -2.41 -8.49 -15.28
CA LEU A 163 -3.26 -7.31 -15.14
C LEU A 163 -2.76 -6.45 -13.99
N LEU A 164 -2.59 -5.15 -14.24
CA LEU A 164 -2.27 -4.19 -13.21
C LEU A 164 -3.53 -3.84 -12.41
N LEU A 165 -3.43 -3.94 -11.09
CA LEU A 165 -4.45 -3.54 -10.14
C LEU A 165 -3.98 -2.32 -9.37
N LEU A 166 -4.92 -1.46 -9.02
CA LEU A 166 -4.71 -0.36 -8.10
C LEU A 166 -5.44 -0.64 -6.80
N GLU A 167 -4.76 -0.38 -5.72
CA GLU A 167 -5.30 -0.44 -4.37
C GLU A 167 -5.42 0.95 -3.77
N GLY A 168 -6.33 1.12 -2.83
CA GLY A 168 -6.41 2.35 -2.05
C GLY A 168 -5.16 2.59 -1.22
N PRO A 169 -4.83 3.83 -0.89
CA PRO A 169 -3.65 4.10 -0.07
C PRO A 169 -3.81 3.45 1.31
N PRO A 170 -2.77 2.80 1.82
CA PRO A 170 -2.73 2.35 3.20
C PRO A 170 -2.67 3.55 4.14
N LEU A 171 -3.05 3.36 5.38
CA LEU A 171 -2.88 4.36 6.44
C LEU A 171 -3.42 5.76 6.02
N SER A 172 -4.67 5.79 5.54
CA SER A 172 -5.30 7.04 5.06
C SER A 172 -5.65 7.98 6.23
N TYR A 173 -4.64 8.50 6.92
CA TYR A 173 -4.80 9.36 8.10
C TYR A 173 -5.45 10.72 7.84
N PHE A 174 -5.52 11.12 6.59
CA PHE A 174 -6.18 12.34 6.15
C PHE A 174 -6.48 12.26 4.65
N SER A 175 -7.36 13.14 4.20
CA SER A 175 -7.73 13.24 2.79
C SER A 175 -7.61 14.69 2.35
N ILE A 176 -6.84 14.95 1.31
CA ILE A 176 -6.69 16.28 0.70
C ILE A 176 -7.21 16.24 -0.72
N GLY A 177 -8.20 17.08 -1.02
CA GLY A 177 -8.78 17.20 -2.34
C GLY A 177 -10.26 17.61 -2.30
N ASP A 178 -10.89 17.60 -3.47
CA ASP A 178 -12.27 18.04 -3.70
C ASP A 178 -13.19 16.91 -4.17
N ILE A 179 -12.65 15.68 -4.30
CA ILE A 179 -13.44 14.49 -4.64
C ILE A 179 -13.28 13.40 -3.57
N SER A 180 -14.26 12.52 -3.45
CA SER A 180 -14.19 11.41 -2.51
C SER A 180 -13.19 10.33 -2.98
N TYR A 181 -12.76 9.50 -2.03
CA TYR A 181 -11.96 8.31 -2.32
C TYR A 181 -12.62 7.43 -3.41
N ALA A 182 -13.91 7.12 -3.27
CA ALA A 182 -14.62 6.29 -4.25
C ALA A 182 -14.70 6.97 -5.63
N GLU A 183 -14.93 8.28 -5.66
CA GLU A 183 -14.96 9.05 -6.91
C GLU A 183 -13.60 9.08 -7.59
N PHE A 184 -12.49 9.16 -6.84
CA PHE A 184 -11.15 9.11 -7.39
C PHE A 184 -10.95 7.81 -8.19
N PHE A 185 -11.22 6.65 -7.58
CA PHE A 185 -11.07 5.36 -8.27
C PHE A 185 -12.06 5.20 -9.43
N THR A 186 -13.28 5.71 -9.30
CA THR A 186 -14.25 5.73 -10.41
C THR A 186 -13.72 6.51 -11.61
N LYS A 187 -13.09 7.65 -11.38
CA LYS A 187 -12.45 8.44 -12.44
C LYS A 187 -11.25 7.71 -13.05
N VAL A 188 -10.40 7.12 -12.24
CA VAL A 188 -9.22 6.37 -12.72
C VAL A 188 -9.64 5.22 -13.64
N VAL A 189 -10.56 4.36 -13.23
CA VAL A 189 -10.98 3.20 -14.03
C VAL A 189 -11.86 3.57 -15.23
N ALA A 190 -12.40 4.78 -15.28
CA ALA A 190 -13.07 5.30 -16.47
C ALA A 190 -12.07 5.62 -17.59
N MET A 191 -10.80 5.86 -17.25
CA MET A 191 -9.74 6.31 -18.14
C MET A 191 -8.62 5.26 -18.35
N ALA A 192 -8.49 4.27 -17.44
CA ALA A 192 -7.51 3.19 -17.54
C ALA A 192 -8.18 1.81 -17.44
N PRO A 193 -7.77 0.80 -18.22
CA PRO A 193 -8.33 -0.55 -18.19
C PRO A 193 -7.70 -1.41 -17.09
N CYS A 194 -7.40 -0.82 -15.93
CA CYS A 194 -6.88 -1.54 -14.76
C CYS A 194 -8.00 -2.18 -13.95
N GLY A 195 -7.61 -3.17 -13.13
CA GLY A 195 -8.45 -3.68 -12.05
C GLY A 195 -8.23 -2.92 -10.75
N LEU A 196 -9.00 -3.27 -9.72
CA LEU A 196 -8.89 -2.72 -8.38
C LEU A 196 -8.73 -3.82 -7.34
N VAL A 197 -8.01 -3.50 -6.29
CA VAL A 197 -8.07 -4.19 -5.01
C VAL A 197 -8.98 -3.38 -4.09
N LEU A 198 -9.93 -4.04 -3.46
CA LEU A 198 -10.74 -3.47 -2.40
C LEU A 198 -10.19 -3.94 -1.06
N ASP A 199 -9.38 -3.12 -0.43
CA ASP A 199 -8.93 -3.38 0.93
C ASP A 199 -9.94 -2.83 1.95
N LEU A 200 -10.43 -3.72 2.82
CA LEU A 200 -11.46 -3.39 3.80
C LEU A 200 -10.89 -2.63 5.00
N GLY A 201 -9.63 -2.89 5.35
CA GLY A 201 -8.91 -2.15 6.38
C GLY A 201 -8.68 -0.70 5.98
N HIS A 202 -8.24 -0.49 4.74
CA HIS A 202 -8.04 0.87 4.20
C HIS A 202 -9.36 1.65 4.13
N VAL A 203 -10.48 1.02 3.73
CA VAL A 203 -11.80 1.69 3.76
C VAL A 203 -12.20 2.07 5.18
N TRP A 204 -11.90 1.21 6.16
CA TRP A 204 -12.17 1.54 7.56
C TRP A 204 -11.31 2.69 8.08
N THR A 205 -10.02 2.74 7.72
CA THR A 205 -9.16 3.89 8.05
C THR A 205 -9.67 5.17 7.39
N VAL A 206 -10.16 5.11 6.14
CA VAL A 206 -10.81 6.25 5.48
C VAL A 206 -12.03 6.73 6.28
N TYR A 207 -12.92 5.83 6.72
CA TYR A 207 -14.05 6.17 7.58
C TYR A 207 -13.61 6.94 8.83
N ARG A 208 -12.54 6.47 9.46
CA ARG A 208 -12.01 7.09 10.67
C ARG A 208 -11.37 8.46 10.39
N TYR A 209 -10.55 8.58 9.35
CA TYR A 209 -9.71 9.76 9.11
C TYR A 209 -10.30 10.79 8.15
N SER A 210 -11.39 10.49 7.45
CA SER A 210 -12.20 11.46 6.73
C SER A 210 -13.25 12.19 7.60
N ASP A 211 -13.19 12.01 8.91
CA ASP A 211 -14.13 12.56 9.88
C ASP A 211 -15.59 12.02 9.76
N ALA A 212 -15.84 11.04 8.89
CA ALA A 212 -17.14 10.44 8.64
C ALA A 212 -17.75 9.81 9.91
N TRP A 213 -16.92 9.23 10.77
CA TRP A 213 -17.29 8.60 12.05
C TRP A 213 -18.03 9.57 13.01
N ARG A 214 -17.91 10.89 12.81
CA ARG A 214 -18.61 11.88 13.64
C ARG A 214 -20.07 12.07 13.25
N SER A 215 -20.39 11.76 12.00
CA SER A 215 -21.70 12.04 11.40
C SER A 215 -22.53 10.80 11.09
N GLN A 216 -21.90 9.63 10.96
CA GLN A 216 -22.56 8.39 10.60
C GLN A 216 -21.83 7.17 11.19
N ASP A 217 -22.54 6.06 11.36
CA ASP A 217 -21.94 4.79 11.76
C ASP A 217 -21.19 4.14 10.60
N LEU A 218 -20.32 3.16 10.94
CA LEU A 218 -19.47 2.46 9.97
C LEU A 218 -20.29 1.75 8.89
N GLN A 219 -21.40 1.13 9.25
CA GLN A 219 -22.22 0.39 8.29
C GLN A 219 -22.84 1.34 7.26
N SER A 220 -23.41 2.45 7.71
CA SER A 220 -23.97 3.48 6.83
C SER A 220 -22.93 4.09 5.90
N PHE A 221 -21.74 4.35 6.43
CA PHE A 221 -20.61 4.81 5.62
C PHE A 221 -20.23 3.79 4.55
N PHE A 222 -20.11 2.52 4.94
CA PHE A 222 -19.68 1.45 4.05
C PHE A 222 -20.70 1.18 2.93
N GLU A 223 -21.99 1.20 3.23
CA GLU A 223 -23.04 1.07 2.20
C GLU A 223 -22.96 2.23 1.20
N ALA A 224 -22.82 3.47 1.66
CA ALA A 224 -22.67 4.63 0.79
C ALA A 224 -21.38 4.57 -0.04
N PHE A 225 -20.29 4.05 0.56
CA PHE A 225 -19.04 3.79 -0.14
C PHE A 225 -19.23 2.74 -1.24
N LEU A 226 -19.85 1.61 -0.93
CA LEU A 226 -20.10 0.55 -1.91
C LEU A 226 -20.97 1.04 -3.09
N GLU A 227 -21.94 1.92 -2.86
CA GLU A 227 -22.76 2.50 -3.93
C GLU A 227 -21.94 3.27 -4.96
N GLN A 228 -20.90 3.97 -4.51
CA GLN A 228 -20.08 4.85 -5.33
C GLN A 228 -18.84 4.16 -5.92
N PHE A 229 -18.32 3.14 -5.23
CA PHE A 229 -17.08 2.46 -5.65
C PHE A 229 -17.34 1.55 -6.86
N PRO A 230 -16.43 1.50 -7.85
CA PRO A 230 -16.60 0.74 -9.09
C PRO A 230 -16.33 -0.76 -8.87
N LEU A 231 -17.24 -1.44 -8.17
CA LEU A 231 -17.12 -2.84 -7.74
C LEU A 231 -16.97 -3.84 -8.90
N GLU A 232 -17.45 -3.51 -10.07
CA GLU A 232 -17.26 -4.30 -11.30
C GLU A 232 -15.80 -4.30 -11.78
N ARG A 233 -14.95 -3.45 -11.22
CA ARG A 233 -13.51 -3.42 -11.49
C ARG A 233 -12.68 -4.17 -10.45
N VAL A 234 -13.30 -4.60 -9.36
CA VAL A 234 -12.59 -5.31 -8.28
C VAL A 234 -12.22 -6.72 -8.74
N ILE A 235 -10.94 -7.00 -8.72
CA ILE A 235 -10.32 -8.30 -8.99
C ILE A 235 -9.99 -9.02 -7.68
N GLN A 236 -9.59 -8.28 -6.67
CA GLN A 236 -9.17 -8.83 -5.39
C GLN A 236 -9.75 -8.03 -4.23
N ILE A 237 -10.03 -8.72 -3.13
CA ILE A 237 -10.36 -8.10 -1.85
C ILE A 237 -9.22 -8.41 -0.89
N HIS A 238 -8.72 -7.40 -0.18
CA HIS A 238 -7.83 -7.57 0.96
C HIS A 238 -8.58 -7.43 2.27
N ILE A 239 -8.11 -8.17 3.27
CA ILE A 239 -8.50 -8.05 4.66
C ILE A 239 -7.27 -8.26 5.52
N ALA A 240 -7.05 -7.38 6.49
CA ALA A 240 -5.90 -7.40 7.38
C ALA A 240 -6.32 -7.20 8.83
N GLY A 241 -5.38 -7.32 9.75
CA GLY A 241 -5.56 -6.90 11.13
C GLY A 241 -5.55 -5.39 11.25
N LEU A 242 -6.26 -4.86 12.25
CA LEU A 242 -6.22 -3.44 12.60
C LEU A 242 -5.90 -3.28 14.09
N ASP A 243 -4.93 -2.42 14.43
CA ASP A 243 -4.75 -1.99 15.81
C ASP A 243 -5.69 -0.83 16.13
N CYS A 244 -6.78 -1.16 16.80
CA CYS A 244 -7.79 -0.18 17.23
C CYS A 244 -7.39 0.57 18.51
N HIS A 245 -6.32 0.14 19.20
CA HIS A 245 -5.88 0.71 20.48
C HIS A 245 -4.36 0.76 20.60
N PRO A 246 -3.64 1.41 19.66
CA PRO A 246 -2.20 1.44 19.71
C PRO A 246 -1.73 2.11 20.99
N THR A 247 -1.06 1.35 21.84
CA THR A 247 -0.59 1.78 23.16
C THR A 247 0.35 2.97 23.10
N ILE A 248 1.04 3.15 21.99
CA ILE A 248 1.97 4.26 21.76
C ILE A 248 1.21 5.56 21.52
N LEU A 249 0.15 5.54 20.74
CA LEU A 249 -0.67 6.74 20.49
C LEU A 249 -1.42 7.16 21.74
N ASN A 250 -1.85 6.21 22.58
CA ASN A 250 -2.45 6.50 23.87
C ASN A 250 -1.49 7.17 24.87
N ARG A 251 -0.17 6.93 24.75
CA ARG A 251 0.84 7.59 25.59
C ARG A 251 1.13 9.03 25.18
N LEU A 252 0.89 9.37 23.92
CA LEU A 252 1.08 10.72 23.38
C LEU A 252 -0.17 11.60 23.61
N ALA A 253 -1.33 10.98 23.82
CA ALA A 253 -2.62 11.63 23.98
C ALA A 253 -2.93 12.00 25.46
N SER A 254 -1.99 12.58 26.17
CA SER A 254 -2.22 13.07 27.55
C SER A 254 -2.98 14.40 27.58
N GLY A 255 -4.29 14.35 27.28
CA GLY A 255 -5.19 15.49 27.39
C GLY A 255 -6.63 15.04 27.71
N PRO A 256 -7.47 15.92 28.33
CA PRO A 256 -8.82 15.56 28.78
C PRO A 256 -9.85 15.45 27.66
N HIS A 257 -9.47 15.49 26.41
CA HIS A 257 -10.36 15.36 25.27
C HIS A 257 -10.49 13.88 24.88
N GLN A 258 -11.72 13.44 24.72
CA GLN A 258 -12.03 12.14 24.13
C GLN A 258 -11.38 12.08 22.74
N ASN A 259 -10.16 11.52 22.71
CA ASN A 259 -9.51 11.28 21.43
C ASN A 259 -10.30 10.19 20.71
N PRO A 260 -10.61 10.40 19.44
CA PRO A 260 -11.19 9.34 18.64
C PRO A 260 -10.25 8.13 18.65
N PRO A 261 -10.78 6.91 18.57
CA PRO A 261 -9.94 5.74 18.48
C PRO A 261 -8.97 5.90 17.30
N ALA A 262 -7.70 5.72 17.57
CA ALA A 262 -6.71 5.62 16.52
C ALA A 262 -6.83 4.21 15.95
N TRP A 263 -7.02 4.09 14.64
CA TRP A 263 -7.03 2.82 13.94
C TRP A 263 -5.84 2.80 12.99
N ILE A 264 -4.94 1.87 13.26
CA ILE A 264 -3.75 1.68 12.44
C ILE A 264 -3.92 0.36 11.70
N ASP A 265 -3.68 0.41 10.42
CA ASP A 265 -3.52 -0.78 9.62
C ASP A 265 -2.25 -1.51 10.10
N ALA A 266 -2.47 -2.66 10.70
CA ALA A 266 -1.43 -3.41 11.39
C ALA A 266 -1.67 -4.91 11.17
N HIS A 267 -1.01 -5.47 10.17
CA HIS A 267 -1.25 -6.83 9.72
C HIS A 267 -0.98 -7.88 10.82
N GLU A 268 -0.10 -7.60 11.78
CA GLU A 268 0.14 -8.46 12.94
C GLU A 268 -1.00 -8.48 13.96
N ALA A 269 -1.83 -7.43 13.97
CA ALA A 269 -2.97 -7.33 14.88
C ALA A 269 -4.11 -8.31 14.49
N PRO A 270 -5.00 -8.67 15.43
CA PRO A 270 -6.20 -9.43 15.09
C PRO A 270 -7.12 -8.66 14.16
N ILE A 271 -7.84 -9.39 13.29
CA ILE A 271 -8.91 -8.81 12.49
C ILE A 271 -10.07 -8.44 13.42
N PRO A 272 -10.52 -7.18 13.45
CA PRO A 272 -11.70 -6.79 14.23
C PRO A 272 -12.97 -7.47 13.71
N GLU A 273 -13.90 -7.76 14.63
CA GLU A 273 -15.17 -8.40 14.28
C GLU A 273 -15.96 -7.59 13.25
N GLU A 274 -15.94 -6.27 13.37
CA GLU A 274 -16.61 -5.37 12.44
C GLU A 274 -16.07 -5.53 11.01
N LEU A 275 -14.78 -5.76 10.87
CA LEU A 275 -14.15 -5.96 9.55
C LEU A 275 -14.56 -7.30 8.93
N LEU A 276 -14.70 -8.35 9.75
CA LEU A 276 -15.25 -9.64 9.32
C LEU A 276 -16.72 -9.49 8.86
N GLN A 277 -17.50 -8.66 9.56
CA GLN A 277 -18.88 -8.36 9.17
C GLN A 277 -18.93 -7.58 7.83
N LEU A 278 -18.01 -6.63 7.61
CA LEU A 278 -17.89 -5.95 6.32
C LEU A 278 -17.50 -6.94 5.21
N LEU A 279 -16.57 -7.86 5.46
CA LEU A 279 -16.24 -8.92 4.50
C LEU A 279 -17.48 -9.75 4.17
N ALA A 280 -18.21 -10.22 5.18
CA ALA A 280 -19.42 -11.01 5.00
C ALA A 280 -20.49 -10.26 4.19
N ARG A 281 -20.54 -8.93 4.31
CA ARG A 281 -21.44 -8.06 3.55
C ARG A 281 -20.98 -7.89 2.10
N VAL A 282 -19.72 -7.52 1.88
CA VAL A 282 -19.22 -7.16 0.55
C VAL A 282 -19.18 -8.36 -0.40
N VAL A 283 -18.83 -9.54 0.09
CA VAL A 283 -18.78 -10.74 -0.77
C VAL A 283 -20.14 -11.16 -1.33
N ARG A 284 -21.24 -10.62 -0.79
CA ARG A 284 -22.60 -10.80 -1.30
C ARG A 284 -23.00 -9.76 -2.34
N GLU A 285 -22.16 -8.76 -2.56
CA GLU A 285 -22.46 -7.67 -3.49
C GLU A 285 -22.51 -8.20 -4.94
N PRO A 286 -23.64 -8.05 -5.65
CA PRO A 286 -23.81 -8.63 -6.99
C PRO A 286 -22.94 -7.97 -8.05
N ARG A 287 -22.45 -6.75 -7.81
CA ARG A 287 -21.56 -6.04 -8.74
C ARG A 287 -20.11 -6.56 -8.73
N LEU A 288 -19.72 -7.41 -7.79
CA LEU A 288 -18.40 -8.05 -7.75
C LEU A 288 -18.28 -9.18 -8.79
N ILE A 289 -18.64 -8.92 -10.02
CA ILE A 289 -18.71 -9.92 -11.10
C ILE A 289 -17.34 -10.41 -11.58
N ASN A 290 -16.30 -9.59 -11.37
CA ASN A 290 -14.93 -9.89 -11.81
C ASN A 290 -14.00 -10.29 -10.66
N LEU A 291 -14.51 -10.50 -9.45
CA LEU A 291 -13.69 -10.93 -8.31
C LEU A 291 -13.00 -12.27 -8.62
N LYS A 292 -11.68 -12.32 -8.37
CA LYS A 292 -10.83 -13.51 -8.60
C LYS A 292 -10.22 -14.05 -7.33
N GLY A 293 -9.92 -13.21 -6.36
CA GLY A 293 -9.29 -13.61 -5.11
C GLY A 293 -9.73 -12.77 -3.91
N ILE A 294 -9.56 -13.37 -2.73
CA ILE A 294 -9.64 -12.69 -1.44
C ILE A 294 -8.35 -13.05 -0.74
N ALA A 295 -7.57 -12.08 -0.27
CA ALA A 295 -6.35 -12.33 0.47
C ALA A 295 -6.46 -11.84 1.91
N LEU A 296 -6.02 -12.68 2.85
CA LEU A 296 -5.69 -12.24 4.20
C LEU A 296 -4.21 -11.80 4.20
N GLU A 297 -3.95 -10.56 4.60
CA GLU A 297 -2.61 -10.03 4.78
C GLU A 297 -2.07 -10.38 6.17
N VAL A 298 -0.84 -10.89 6.20
CA VAL A 298 -0.35 -11.60 7.40
C VAL A 298 1.05 -11.21 7.84
N ASP A 299 1.58 -10.10 7.35
CA ASP A 299 2.92 -9.66 7.69
C ASP A 299 3.13 -9.56 9.20
N ASN A 300 4.27 -10.10 9.66
CA ASN A 300 4.66 -10.13 11.07
C ASN A 300 3.68 -10.87 12.00
N LYS A 301 2.62 -11.50 11.50
CA LYS A 301 1.61 -12.21 12.28
C LYS A 301 2.09 -13.62 12.65
N GLN A 302 1.80 -14.06 13.87
CA GLN A 302 2.09 -15.42 14.28
C GLN A 302 1.28 -16.44 13.49
N ILE A 303 1.92 -17.51 12.98
CA ILE A 303 1.30 -18.56 12.16
C ILE A 303 0.04 -19.16 12.81
N SER A 304 0.06 -19.34 14.13
CA SER A 304 -1.10 -19.84 14.88
C SER A 304 -2.31 -18.91 14.82
N HIS A 305 -2.09 -17.60 14.73
CA HIS A 305 -3.13 -16.58 14.58
C HIS A 305 -3.66 -16.62 13.15
N ILE A 306 -2.77 -16.64 12.15
CA ILE A 306 -3.13 -16.78 10.73
C ILE A 306 -4.05 -17.97 10.53
N CYS A 307 -3.67 -19.14 11.06
CA CYS A 307 -4.47 -20.37 10.93
C CYS A 307 -5.88 -20.24 11.53
N ARG A 308 -6.07 -19.45 12.59
CA ARG A 308 -7.39 -19.22 13.18
C ARG A 308 -8.22 -18.27 12.32
N GLU A 309 -7.64 -17.16 11.91
CA GLU A 309 -8.32 -16.15 11.09
C GLU A 309 -8.72 -16.70 9.73
N VAL A 310 -7.83 -17.46 9.07
CA VAL A 310 -8.17 -18.15 7.82
C VAL A 310 -9.41 -19.05 8.00
N LYS A 311 -9.51 -19.82 9.10
CA LYS A 311 -10.69 -20.65 9.35
C LYS A 311 -11.94 -19.81 9.51
N THR A 312 -11.88 -18.72 10.27
CA THR A 312 -13.00 -17.79 10.44
C THR A 312 -13.45 -17.21 9.08
N ILE A 313 -12.50 -16.80 8.24
CA ILE A 313 -12.82 -16.29 6.90
C ILE A 313 -13.43 -17.40 6.02
N MET A 314 -12.90 -18.63 6.09
CA MET A 314 -13.48 -19.76 5.36
C MET A 314 -14.93 -20.03 5.77
N GLU A 315 -15.25 -19.96 7.06
CA GLU A 315 -16.63 -20.12 7.57
C GLU A 315 -17.56 -19.02 7.03
N ILE A 316 -17.06 -17.79 6.88
CA ILE A 316 -17.81 -16.68 6.26
C ILE A 316 -18.05 -16.95 4.76
N LEU A 317 -17.05 -17.48 4.06
CA LEU A 317 -17.08 -17.67 2.62
C LEU A 317 -17.81 -18.95 2.19
N GLU A 318 -17.80 -20.02 3.00
CA GLU A 318 -18.34 -21.33 2.67
C GLU A 318 -19.80 -21.31 2.16
N PRO A 319 -20.72 -20.52 2.77
CA PRO A 319 -22.09 -20.42 2.28
C PRO A 319 -22.23 -19.70 0.92
N LEU A 320 -21.16 -19.00 0.48
CA LEU A 320 -21.22 -18.06 -0.65
C LEU A 320 -20.54 -18.61 -1.92
N VAL A 321 -19.57 -19.50 -1.72
CA VAL A 321 -18.77 -20.07 -2.81
C VAL A 321 -19.60 -20.96 -3.76
N PRO A 322 -20.58 -21.77 -3.30
CA PRO A 322 -21.40 -22.59 -4.20
C PRO A 322 -22.43 -21.82 -5.00
N SER A 323 -22.80 -20.60 -4.56
CA SER A 323 -23.88 -19.82 -5.19
C SER A 323 -23.38 -18.81 -6.22
N ARG A 324 -22.07 -18.60 -6.37
CA ARG A 324 -21.53 -17.89 -7.52
C ARG A 324 -21.50 -18.85 -8.69
N PRO A 325 -22.36 -18.68 -9.71
CA PRO A 325 -22.14 -19.41 -10.92
C PRO A 325 -20.71 -19.10 -11.32
N GLN A 326 -19.91 -20.13 -11.60
CA GLN A 326 -18.82 -19.95 -12.53
C GLN A 326 -19.48 -19.41 -13.80
N VAL A 327 -19.57 -18.10 -13.91
CA VAL A 327 -19.85 -17.44 -15.16
C VAL A 327 -18.57 -17.57 -15.97
N PHE A 328 -18.22 -18.81 -16.23
CA PHE A 328 -17.64 -19.20 -17.47
C PHE A 328 -18.74 -18.86 -18.48
N VAL A 329 -18.74 -17.65 -18.99
CA VAL A 329 -19.42 -17.37 -20.23
C VAL A 329 -18.54 -18.01 -21.29
N PRO A 330 -18.84 -19.28 -21.74
CA PRO A 330 -18.12 -19.86 -22.84
C PRO A 330 -18.55 -19.04 -24.04
N GLY A 331 -17.62 -18.29 -24.63
CA GLY A 331 -17.76 -17.81 -25.96
C GLY A 331 -18.89 -16.81 -26.22
N THR A 332 -18.82 -15.63 -25.64
CA THR A 332 -18.89 -14.49 -26.54
C THR A 332 -17.47 -14.36 -27.10
N GLU A 333 -17.22 -15.10 -28.19
CA GLU A 333 -16.25 -14.66 -29.16
C GLU A 333 -16.54 -13.18 -29.37
N VAL A 334 -15.74 -12.32 -28.79
CA VAL A 334 -15.64 -10.94 -29.23
C VAL A 334 -15.01 -11.06 -30.61
N GLN A 335 -15.88 -11.32 -31.60
CA GLN A 335 -15.53 -11.19 -32.99
C GLN A 335 -15.25 -9.72 -33.26
N GLY A 336 -13.98 -9.42 -33.22
CA GLY A 336 -13.39 -8.14 -33.53
C GLY A 336 -11.92 -8.27 -33.30
N GLU A 337 -11.19 -8.71 -34.34
CA GLU A 337 -9.76 -8.45 -34.50
C GLU A 337 -9.53 -6.94 -34.65
N GLU A 338 -9.95 -6.16 -33.69
CA GLU A 338 -9.38 -4.82 -33.52
C GLU A 338 -8.19 -5.02 -32.57
N GLY A 339 -6.98 -4.87 -33.12
CA GLY A 339 -5.74 -4.82 -32.33
C GLY A 339 -5.88 -3.82 -31.18
N PRO A 340 -4.98 -3.85 -30.22
CA PRO A 340 -5.10 -3.04 -29.02
C PRO A 340 -5.41 -1.60 -29.40
N GLN A 341 -6.62 -1.11 -29.08
CA GLN A 341 -7.00 0.25 -29.33
C GLN A 341 -6.00 1.15 -28.60
N VAL A 342 -5.23 1.89 -29.36
CA VAL A 342 -4.33 2.89 -28.80
C VAL A 342 -5.21 4.02 -28.26
N TRP A 343 -5.37 4.07 -26.96
CA TRP A 343 -6.03 5.16 -26.28
C TRP A 343 -5.05 6.33 -26.26
N ASP A 344 -5.29 7.30 -27.10
CA ASP A 344 -4.46 8.51 -27.21
C ASP A 344 -4.97 9.55 -26.18
N PHE A 345 -4.93 9.15 -24.89
CA PHE A 345 -5.26 10.01 -23.77
C PHE A 345 -3.97 10.40 -23.08
N GLU A 346 -3.69 11.69 -23.05
CA GLU A 346 -2.55 12.26 -22.35
C GLU A 346 -3.00 13.51 -21.58
N PRO A 347 -2.75 13.59 -20.25
CA PRO A 347 -3.03 14.79 -19.47
C PRO A 347 -2.34 16.01 -20.08
N SER A 348 -3.04 17.13 -20.17
CA SER A 348 -2.45 18.34 -20.71
C SER A 348 -1.26 18.81 -19.88
N ARG A 349 -0.36 19.57 -20.50
CA ARG A 349 0.80 20.14 -19.81
C ARG A 349 0.39 21.04 -18.65
N GLU A 350 -0.73 21.74 -18.78
CA GLU A 350 -1.29 22.59 -17.75
C GLU A 350 -1.73 21.77 -16.54
N ILE A 351 -2.40 20.63 -16.75
CA ILE A 351 -2.82 19.71 -15.68
C ILE A 351 -1.60 19.18 -14.93
N ARG A 352 -0.57 18.70 -15.64
CA ARG A 352 0.67 18.19 -15.03
C ARG A 352 1.38 19.27 -14.20
N HIS A 353 1.52 20.49 -14.73
CA HIS A 353 2.13 21.60 -14.02
C HIS A 353 1.33 22.05 -12.80
N MET A 354 0.01 22.05 -12.90
CA MET A 354 -0.87 22.33 -11.75
C MET A 354 -0.69 21.27 -10.67
N LEU A 355 -0.74 20.00 -11.03
CA LEU A 355 -0.59 18.90 -10.10
C LEU A 355 0.80 18.89 -9.44
N THR A 356 1.87 19.15 -10.20
CA THR A 356 3.23 19.27 -9.64
C THR A 356 3.28 20.35 -8.55
N ARG A 357 2.69 21.53 -8.81
CA ARG A 357 2.64 22.60 -7.79
C ARG A 357 1.83 22.18 -6.57
N GLN A 358 0.68 21.54 -6.77
CA GLN A 358 -0.15 21.05 -5.68
C GLN A 358 0.60 20.02 -4.82
N TYR A 359 1.38 19.13 -5.43
CA TYR A 359 2.23 18.19 -4.68
C TYR A 359 3.41 18.87 -3.98
N MET A 360 3.98 19.94 -4.52
CA MET A 360 4.97 20.75 -3.80
C MET A 360 4.36 21.42 -2.57
N ASP A 361 3.17 22.01 -2.70
CA ASP A 361 2.42 22.58 -1.58
C ASP A 361 2.09 21.51 -0.53
N TYR A 362 1.77 20.30 -0.97
CA TYR A 362 1.53 19.14 -0.11
C TYR A 362 2.78 18.74 0.68
N VAL A 363 3.95 18.69 0.03
CA VAL A 363 5.24 18.47 0.71
C VAL A 363 5.49 19.54 1.77
N ASP A 364 5.29 20.81 1.43
CA ASP A 364 5.50 21.90 2.36
C ASP A 364 4.55 21.84 3.57
N LEU A 365 3.31 21.39 3.33
CA LEU A 365 2.33 21.14 4.39
C LEU A 365 2.81 20.03 5.34
N VAL A 366 3.12 18.84 4.80
CA VAL A 366 3.51 17.67 5.59
C VAL A 366 4.80 17.90 6.34
N THR A 367 5.77 18.58 5.74
CA THR A 367 7.06 18.88 6.35
C THR A 367 7.03 20.06 7.32
N GLY A 368 5.88 20.73 7.48
CA GLY A 368 5.75 21.88 8.35
C GLY A 368 6.55 23.12 7.92
N LYS A 369 7.02 23.17 6.67
CA LYS A 369 7.77 24.33 6.13
C LYS A 369 6.89 25.56 5.99
N VAL A 370 5.60 25.39 5.84
CA VAL A 370 4.64 26.48 5.77
C VAL A 370 4.20 26.86 7.20
N ARG A 371 4.93 27.75 7.81
CA ARG A 371 4.56 28.42 9.07
C ARG A 371 3.76 29.68 8.75
N GLY A 372 2.54 29.54 8.34
CA GLY A 372 1.66 30.66 8.01
C GLY A 372 0.50 30.18 7.16
N ARG A 373 -0.58 30.96 7.07
CA ARG A 373 -1.76 30.59 6.29
C ARG A 373 -1.34 29.91 4.99
N LEU A 374 -1.58 28.61 4.96
CA LEU A 374 -1.65 27.88 3.72
C LEU A 374 -2.72 28.57 2.88
N ASP A 375 -2.40 29.06 1.69
CA ASP A 375 -3.37 29.21 0.63
C ASP A 375 -3.74 27.81 0.10
N ILE A 376 -4.11 26.93 1.05
CA ILE A 376 -4.85 25.71 0.68
C ILE A 376 -6.13 26.23 0.06
N PRO A 377 -6.52 25.80 -1.14
CA PRO A 377 -7.80 26.14 -1.70
C PRO A 377 -8.87 25.96 -0.62
N LYS A 378 -9.76 26.91 -0.43
CA LYS A 378 -10.78 26.85 0.64
C LYS A 378 -11.59 25.55 0.62
N ALA A 379 -11.67 24.88 -0.53
CA ALA A 379 -12.24 23.56 -0.68
C ALA A 379 -11.49 22.44 0.10
N TRP A 380 -10.25 22.68 0.50
CA TRP A 380 -9.43 21.70 1.25
C TRP A 380 -9.49 21.93 2.77
N ASP A 381 -10.07 23.05 3.24
CA ASP A 381 -9.82 23.64 4.56
C ASP A 381 -10.77 23.16 5.68
N GLU A 382 -11.99 22.71 5.39
CA GLU A 382 -12.99 22.50 6.45
C GLU A 382 -12.91 21.14 7.16
N GLY A 383 -12.37 20.10 6.53
CA GLY A 383 -12.21 18.74 7.12
C GLY A 383 -10.77 18.36 7.50
N VAL A 384 -9.81 18.89 6.77
CA VAL A 384 -8.38 18.47 6.83
C VAL A 384 -7.67 18.96 8.10
N GLY A 385 -8.06 20.11 8.64
CA GLY A 385 -7.23 20.81 9.64
C GLY A 385 -6.96 20.04 10.93
N LYS A 386 -7.95 19.29 11.45
CA LYS A 386 -7.78 18.58 12.73
C LYS A 386 -7.06 17.24 12.57
N GLU A 387 -7.48 16.44 11.60
CA GLU A 387 -6.90 15.12 11.38
C GLU A 387 -5.48 15.26 10.83
N PHE A 388 -5.24 16.22 9.93
CA PHE A 388 -3.90 16.54 9.47
C PHE A 388 -3.00 17.05 10.62
N GLY A 389 -3.49 17.91 11.48
CA GLY A 389 -2.77 18.38 12.67
C GLY A 389 -2.40 17.21 13.59
N TYR A 390 -3.30 16.25 13.78
CA TYR A 390 -3.02 15.04 14.54
C TYR A 390 -1.99 14.14 13.84
N TYR A 391 -2.13 13.93 12.54
CA TYR A 391 -1.14 13.21 11.74
C TYR A 391 0.25 13.84 11.87
N ALA A 392 0.39 15.12 11.57
CA ALA A 392 1.68 15.82 11.57
C ALA A 392 2.38 15.85 12.93
N THR A 393 1.60 15.89 14.04
CA THR A 393 2.15 16.03 15.39
C THR A 393 2.28 14.72 16.17
N GLN A 394 1.56 13.68 15.77
CA GLN A 394 1.50 12.42 16.51
C GLN A 394 1.93 11.23 15.63
N TYR A 395 1.26 11.01 14.49
CA TYR A 395 1.53 9.84 13.65
C TYR A 395 2.84 9.94 12.90
N LEU A 396 3.07 11.03 12.18
CA LEU A 396 4.27 11.19 11.38
C LEU A 396 5.58 11.07 12.20
N PRO A 397 5.69 11.72 13.38
CA PRO A 397 6.84 11.48 14.25
C PRO A 397 6.97 10.02 14.70
N TYR A 398 5.84 9.37 15.03
CA TYR A 398 5.85 7.97 15.40
C TYR A 398 6.36 7.08 14.26
N GLU A 399 5.87 7.26 13.05
CA GLU A 399 6.26 6.48 11.88
C GLU A 399 7.76 6.66 11.55
N ILE A 400 8.24 7.89 11.53
CA ILE A 400 9.67 8.16 11.29
C ILE A 400 10.55 7.50 12.35
N LEU A 401 10.11 7.49 13.60
CA LEU A 401 10.90 6.91 14.70
C LEU A 401 10.81 5.37 14.76
N SER A 402 9.70 4.79 14.32
CA SER A 402 9.41 3.37 14.57
C SER A 402 9.46 2.50 13.31
N TRP A 403 9.00 2.99 12.15
CA TRP A 403 8.98 2.21 10.90
C TRP A 403 10.38 1.93 10.36
N GLY A 404 10.57 0.73 9.79
CA GLY A 404 11.89 0.29 9.34
C GLY A 404 12.89 0.12 10.50
N GLY A 405 12.39 -0.13 11.70
CA GLY A 405 13.14 -0.27 12.95
C GLY A 405 12.96 0.92 13.91
N ASP A 406 12.57 0.62 15.15
CA ASP A 406 12.44 1.64 16.19
C ASP A 406 13.83 2.20 16.57
N VAL A 407 14.00 3.50 16.40
CA VAL A 407 15.26 4.22 16.71
C VAL A 407 15.77 3.92 18.13
N ARG A 408 14.87 3.72 19.10
CA ARG A 408 15.23 3.41 20.49
C ARG A 408 15.79 1.99 20.64
N VAL A 409 15.34 1.08 19.79
CA VAL A 409 15.82 -0.31 19.74
C VAL A 409 17.09 -0.39 18.90
N MET A 410 17.16 0.36 17.81
CA MET A 410 18.32 0.41 16.93
C MET A 410 19.54 1.06 17.61
N PHE A 411 19.32 2.12 18.39
CA PHE A 411 20.37 2.95 18.98
C PHE A 411 20.15 3.14 20.49
N PRO A 412 20.11 2.06 21.30
CA PRO A 412 19.75 2.15 22.72
C PRO A 412 20.72 2.98 23.54
N GLN A 413 22.03 2.86 23.32
CA GLN A 413 23.05 3.63 24.07
C GLN A 413 23.02 5.10 23.65
N THR A 414 22.87 5.36 22.36
CA THR A 414 22.77 6.71 21.82
C THR A 414 21.52 7.43 22.30
N CYS A 415 20.36 6.77 22.31
CA CYS A 415 19.12 7.34 22.84
C CYS A 415 19.23 7.67 24.33
N GLN A 416 19.91 6.84 25.12
CA GLN A 416 20.19 7.14 26.54
C GLN A 416 21.08 8.38 26.71
N LEU A 417 22.07 8.56 25.83
CA LEU A 417 22.93 9.76 25.85
C LEU A 417 22.12 11.02 25.46
N LEU A 418 21.27 10.95 24.45
CA LEU A 418 20.36 12.05 24.07
C LEU A 418 19.48 12.48 25.25
N GLU A 419 18.87 11.51 25.94
CA GLU A 419 18.05 11.77 27.12
C GLU A 419 18.85 12.46 28.25
N GLN A 420 20.05 11.96 28.55
CA GLN A 420 20.96 12.57 29.56
C GLN A 420 21.33 14.01 29.22
N HIS A 421 21.38 14.36 27.95
CA HIS A 421 21.72 15.71 27.48
C HIS A 421 20.48 16.57 27.19
N GLY A 422 19.25 16.05 27.44
CA GLY A 422 18.00 16.78 27.25
C GLY A 422 17.66 17.02 25.77
N VAL A 423 18.16 16.17 24.87
CA VAL A 423 17.85 16.24 23.42
C VAL A 423 16.71 15.29 23.11
N PRO A 424 15.51 15.80 22.81
CA PRO A 424 14.36 14.95 22.51
C PRO A 424 14.45 14.36 21.08
N LEU A 425 14.01 13.12 20.91
CA LEU A 425 14.00 12.44 19.60
C LEU A 425 13.16 13.16 18.53
N ASN A 426 12.20 14.01 18.91
CA ASN A 426 11.47 14.82 17.96
C ASN A 426 12.38 15.77 17.15
N GLN A 427 13.54 16.15 17.67
CA GLN A 427 14.52 16.90 16.88
C GLN A 427 15.11 16.08 15.72
N PHE A 428 15.16 14.75 15.85
CA PHE A 428 15.53 13.90 14.72
C PHE A 428 14.44 13.90 13.63
N VAL A 429 13.17 13.93 14.01
CA VAL A 429 12.06 14.06 13.04
C VAL A 429 12.14 15.41 12.31
N GLU A 430 12.41 16.50 13.02
CA GLU A 430 12.64 17.82 12.41
C GLU A 430 13.86 17.79 11.46
N PHE A 431 14.93 17.14 11.87
CA PHE A 431 16.11 16.94 11.04
C PHE A 431 15.82 16.12 9.78
N TRP A 432 15.02 15.04 9.92
CA TRP A 432 14.58 14.21 8.81
C TRP A 432 13.93 15.03 7.71
N PHE A 433 13.05 15.96 8.08
CA PHE A 433 12.32 16.80 7.13
C PHE A 433 13.07 18.09 6.70
N ALA A 434 14.23 18.37 7.25
CA ALA A 434 14.98 19.60 6.93
C ALA A 434 15.52 19.62 5.48
N HIS A 435 15.75 18.47 4.88
CA HIS A 435 16.37 18.34 3.54
C HIS A 435 15.57 17.37 2.67
N ALA A 436 15.38 17.75 1.40
CA ALA A 436 14.85 16.86 0.39
C ALA A 436 15.83 15.68 0.20
N ARG A 437 15.27 14.46 0.10
CA ARG A 437 16.04 13.23 -0.08
C ARG A 437 15.27 12.29 -0.97
N THR A 438 15.97 11.58 -1.83
CA THR A 438 15.42 10.47 -2.61
C THR A 438 15.94 9.17 -2.01
N SER A 439 15.05 8.19 -1.84
CA SER A 439 15.43 6.82 -1.54
C SER A 439 15.83 6.12 -2.84
N GLU A 440 16.95 5.42 -2.85
CA GLU A 440 17.41 4.67 -4.02
C GLU A 440 16.61 3.36 -4.20
N SER A 441 16.08 2.81 -3.10
CA SER A 441 15.16 1.68 -3.10
C SER A 441 14.19 1.73 -1.92
N GLU A 442 13.09 1.02 -1.98
CA GLU A 442 12.08 0.97 -0.92
C GLU A 442 12.63 0.39 0.38
N TYR A 443 13.57 -0.54 0.28
CA TYR A 443 14.20 -1.19 1.43
C TYR A 443 15.32 -0.37 2.06
N ASP A 444 15.78 0.68 1.41
CA ASP A 444 16.83 1.56 1.94
C ASP A 444 16.35 2.44 3.09
N PHE A 445 15.05 2.43 3.41
CA PHE A 445 14.53 3.22 4.52
C PHE A 445 15.23 2.91 5.85
N PHE A 446 15.51 1.63 6.13
CA PHE A 446 16.27 1.22 7.30
C PHE A 446 17.70 1.78 7.27
N LEU A 447 18.41 1.62 6.15
CA LEU A 447 19.77 2.13 5.98
C LEU A 447 19.79 3.66 5.96
N LEU A 448 18.83 4.29 5.31
CA LEU A 448 18.66 5.74 5.31
C LEU A 448 18.47 6.27 6.73
N LYS A 449 17.63 5.61 7.54
CA LYS A 449 17.43 5.98 8.94
C LYS A 449 18.72 5.89 9.75
N ILE A 450 19.49 4.82 9.58
CA ILE A 450 20.80 4.67 10.21
C ILE A 450 21.71 5.85 9.86
N HIS A 451 21.84 6.14 8.59
CA HIS A 451 22.70 7.20 8.07
C HIS A 451 22.30 8.59 8.61
N LEU A 452 21.03 8.91 8.51
CA LEU A 452 20.49 10.19 8.97
C LEU A 452 20.58 10.38 10.47
N PHE A 453 20.44 9.29 11.23
CA PHE A 453 20.59 9.40 12.69
C PHE A 453 22.04 9.69 13.11
N VAL A 454 23.01 9.12 12.39
CA VAL A 454 24.44 9.47 12.59
C VAL A 454 24.70 10.94 12.23
N GLU A 455 24.20 11.42 11.10
CA GLU A 455 24.33 12.83 10.70
C GLU A 455 23.68 13.79 11.70
N PHE A 456 22.50 13.46 12.19
CA PHE A 456 21.80 14.22 13.21
C PHE A 456 22.66 14.35 14.48
N LEU A 457 23.22 13.24 14.95
CA LEU A 457 24.06 13.22 16.15
C LEU A 457 25.33 14.05 15.97
N ASP A 458 25.95 14.03 14.78
CA ASP A 458 27.16 14.82 14.48
C ASP A 458 26.88 16.34 14.62
N GLN A 459 25.63 16.76 14.30
CA GLN A 459 25.23 18.16 14.44
C GLN A 459 24.80 18.53 15.86
N VAL A 460 24.03 17.68 16.52
CA VAL A 460 23.34 18.03 17.78
C VAL A 460 24.18 17.65 19.01
N LEU A 461 24.92 16.55 18.94
CA LEU A 461 25.74 16.07 20.05
C LEU A 461 27.02 15.41 19.55
N PRO A 462 28.01 16.19 19.04
CA PRO A 462 29.24 15.65 18.42
C PRO A 462 30.03 14.71 19.32
N ARG A 463 29.88 14.81 20.64
CA ARG A 463 30.57 13.94 21.61
C ARG A 463 29.97 12.51 21.64
N ALA A 464 28.77 12.31 21.16
CA ALA A 464 28.10 11.01 21.08
C ALA A 464 28.32 10.27 19.74
N VAL A 465 29.13 10.83 18.84
CA VAL A 465 29.38 10.28 17.51
C VAL A 465 30.05 8.90 17.56
N SER A 466 30.94 8.64 18.52
CA SER A 466 31.62 7.34 18.60
C SER A 466 30.67 6.18 18.95
N PRO A 467 29.82 6.28 19.99
CA PRO A 467 28.82 5.24 20.27
C PRO A 467 27.83 5.00 19.10
N VAL A 468 27.29 6.07 18.51
CA VAL A 468 26.31 5.94 17.42
C VAL A 468 26.93 5.30 16.18
N LYS A 469 28.18 5.60 15.84
CA LYS A 469 28.87 4.96 14.71
C LYS A 469 29.03 3.45 14.93
N LEU A 470 29.33 3.02 16.15
CA LEU A 470 29.44 1.61 16.48
C LEU A 470 28.07 0.91 16.35
N GLU A 471 27.01 1.49 16.91
CA GLU A 471 25.66 0.95 16.79
C GLU A 471 25.22 0.90 15.30
N ALA A 472 25.48 1.96 14.52
CA ALA A 472 25.18 2.04 13.10
C ALA A 472 25.94 0.97 12.27
N GLU A 473 27.23 0.75 12.58
CA GLU A 473 28.04 -0.26 11.92
C GLU A 473 27.49 -1.68 12.17
N LEU A 474 27.13 -2.00 13.41
CA LEU A 474 26.54 -3.29 13.77
C LEU A 474 25.21 -3.52 13.07
N LEU A 475 24.35 -2.50 13.01
CA LEU A 475 23.06 -2.56 12.30
C LEU A 475 23.25 -2.76 10.80
N SER A 476 24.16 -2.01 10.18
CA SER A 476 24.45 -2.12 8.74
C SER A 476 25.03 -3.50 8.38
N GLN A 477 25.92 -4.03 9.22
CA GLN A 477 26.45 -5.39 9.03
C GLN A 477 25.37 -6.45 9.18
N GLY A 478 24.49 -6.32 10.18
CA GLY A 478 23.35 -7.20 10.38
C GLY A 478 22.39 -7.21 9.18
N TYR A 479 22.11 -6.02 8.62
CA TYR A 479 21.30 -5.87 7.41
C TYR A 479 21.92 -6.58 6.21
N VAL A 480 23.21 -6.38 5.93
CA VAL A 480 23.91 -7.05 4.83
C VAL A 480 23.87 -8.58 4.99
N ILE A 481 24.06 -9.09 6.20
CA ILE A 481 23.97 -10.53 6.47
C ILE A 481 22.55 -11.05 6.21
N ALA A 482 21.53 -10.32 6.65
CA ALA A 482 20.14 -10.69 6.42
C ALA A 482 19.79 -10.72 4.93
N CYS A 483 20.25 -9.73 4.16
CA CYS A 483 20.04 -9.68 2.71
C CYS A 483 20.80 -10.77 1.94
N GLN A 484 21.93 -11.26 2.46
CA GLN A 484 22.70 -12.32 1.80
C GLN A 484 22.16 -13.73 2.05
N GLY A 485 21.14 -13.86 2.88
CA GLY A 485 20.55 -15.14 3.30
C GLY A 485 21.49 -15.89 4.25
N SER A 486 20.98 -16.40 5.37
CA SER A 486 21.75 -17.37 6.15
C SER A 486 22.12 -18.54 5.23
N PRO A 487 23.39 -18.94 5.17
CA PRO A 487 23.73 -20.18 4.48
C PRO A 487 22.92 -21.31 5.11
N ALA A 488 22.22 -22.06 4.28
CA ALA A 488 21.37 -23.20 4.65
C ALA A 488 22.14 -24.30 5.38
#